data_3eaedee6713e8b63bfba6ed4e239bb21
#
_entry.id   3eaedee6713e8b63bfba6ed4e239bb21
#
_cell.length_a   1.000
_cell.length_b   1.000
_cell.length_c   1.000
_cell.angle_alpha   90.00
_cell.angle_beta   90.00
_cell.angle_gamma   90.00
#
_symmetry.space_group_name_H-M   'P 1'
#
loop_
_entity.id
_entity.type
_entity.pdbx_description
1 polymer ?
#
loop_
_entity_poly.entity_id
_entity_poly.type
_entity_poly.pdbx_seq_one_letter_code
_entity_poly.pdbx_strand_id
1 'polypeptide(L)'
;MPMLISNNQLKQLNLNKSDALIFYPPKGLFKIVYQALILPNLPEPFHYLNFISLIGQPRIPICYNASAVTTTAIDTATVLVSSSVATVGHLKSYSAKEQCQFDVDCYQFLDIDHIQVDAPNYYFKRSDDELSCELKINTFAEVENHSALQWGVADYWYTRCQCEGELVYKKQKYQIEAQGVLKYARAVYLPFIAFHFFTYQIIQIHAELQIILTELRNQWNQIIFTRIEIQHDQQPSILYNQNVSFDVMRVYPKVRTPNGCNMYLAREFIWQYQDGDQIVFQLHGQSRGDYKFGLAAGYVGSFNYQLFWNNETYQGSGYCEYIDCRPLHWQEKNKTEQIIDKIPHFQPYLCKK
;
A
#
# COMPACT_ATOMS: atom_id res chain seq x y z
N MET A 1 8.71 11.63 -26.32
CA MET A 1 9.35 12.57 -25.39
C MET A 1 8.86 12.21 -24.00
N PRO A 2 9.66 11.62 -23.10
CA PRO A 2 9.20 11.29 -21.75
C PRO A 2 9.16 12.59 -20.94
N MET A 3 7.97 12.94 -20.43
CA MET A 3 7.87 13.99 -19.41
C MET A 3 8.53 13.49 -18.13
N LEU A 4 9.73 13.95 -17.90
CA LEU A 4 10.40 13.86 -16.61
C LEU A 4 9.64 14.75 -15.63
N ILE A 5 8.99 14.14 -14.66
CA ILE A 5 8.44 14.86 -13.50
C ILE A 5 9.65 15.29 -12.68
N SER A 6 10.02 16.55 -12.76
CA SER A 6 11.10 17.07 -11.91
C SER A 6 10.58 17.22 -10.47
N ASN A 7 11.36 16.74 -9.52
CA ASN A 7 11.06 16.72 -8.07
C ASN A 7 10.76 18.10 -7.44
N ASN A 8 10.93 19.20 -8.16
CA ASN A 8 10.76 20.57 -7.65
C ASN A 8 9.38 21.20 -7.94
N GLN A 9 8.40 20.45 -8.43
CA GLN A 9 7.12 21.03 -8.89
C GLN A 9 5.87 20.52 -8.15
N LEU A 10 6.03 19.88 -7.00
CA LEU A 10 4.89 19.60 -6.11
C LEU A 10 4.58 20.88 -5.33
N LYS A 11 3.69 21.71 -5.85
CA LYS A 11 3.11 22.81 -5.08
C LYS A 11 2.27 22.20 -3.94
N GLN A 12 2.67 22.43 -2.71
CA GLN A 12 1.78 22.27 -1.56
C GLN A 12 0.64 23.29 -1.75
N LEU A 13 -0.55 22.81 -2.02
CA LEU A 13 -1.75 23.62 -1.95
C LEU A 13 -2.03 23.88 -0.45
N ASN A 14 -2.01 25.13 -0.05
CA ASN A 14 -2.52 25.56 1.25
C ASN A 14 -4.07 25.43 1.23
N LEU A 15 -4.59 24.23 1.40
CA LEU A 15 -5.99 24.00 1.66
C LEU A 15 -6.27 24.16 3.16
N ASN A 16 -7.46 24.63 3.50
CA ASN A 16 -7.92 24.61 4.89
C ASN A 16 -7.90 23.14 5.37
N LYS A 17 -7.37 22.90 6.57
CA LYS A 17 -7.11 21.54 7.10
C LYS A 17 -8.33 20.60 7.05
N SER A 18 -9.54 21.10 7.16
CA SER A 18 -10.78 20.30 7.09
C SER A 18 -11.17 19.90 5.67
N ASP A 19 -10.83 20.69 4.64
CA ASP A 19 -11.19 20.39 3.25
C ASP A 19 -10.21 19.39 2.61
N ALA A 20 -9.09 19.12 3.27
CA ALA A 20 -8.03 18.27 2.74
C ALA A 20 -8.30 16.75 2.87
N LEU A 21 -9.19 16.34 3.78
CA LEU A 21 -9.44 14.93 4.12
C LEU A 21 -10.79 14.40 3.61
N ILE A 22 -11.32 15.01 2.56
CA ILE A 22 -12.60 14.62 1.99
C ILE A 22 -12.40 13.50 0.95
N PHE A 23 -13.27 12.50 1.00
CA PHE A 23 -13.43 11.49 -0.05
C PHE A 23 -14.43 12.00 -1.09
N TYR A 24 -13.95 12.43 -2.25
CA TYR A 24 -14.83 12.85 -3.34
C TYR A 24 -15.26 11.63 -4.15
N PRO A 25 -16.57 11.43 -4.39
CA PRO A 25 -17.06 10.33 -5.20
C PRO A 25 -16.63 10.43 -6.67
N PRO A 26 -16.65 9.32 -7.43
CA PRO A 26 -16.34 9.34 -8.85
C PRO A 26 -17.36 10.21 -9.61
N LYS A 27 -16.96 11.42 -10.02
CA LYS A 27 -17.84 12.40 -10.68
C LYS A 27 -17.12 13.15 -11.80
N GLY A 28 -17.87 13.51 -12.85
CA GLY A 28 -17.35 14.31 -13.96
C GLY A 28 -16.19 13.61 -14.68
N LEU A 29 -15.05 14.25 -14.74
CA LEU A 29 -13.82 13.71 -15.36
C LEU A 29 -13.09 12.71 -14.45
N PHE A 30 -13.23 12.85 -13.13
CA PHE A 30 -12.62 11.96 -12.14
C PHE A 30 -13.44 10.68 -12.03
N LYS A 31 -13.07 9.67 -12.82
CA LYS A 31 -13.77 8.38 -12.89
C LYS A 31 -13.08 7.30 -12.06
N ILE A 32 -11.84 7.54 -11.67
CA ILE A 32 -11.04 6.60 -10.88
C ILE A 32 -10.94 7.15 -9.46
N VAL A 33 -11.33 6.34 -8.49
CA VAL A 33 -11.18 6.65 -7.05
C VAL A 33 -10.55 5.46 -6.35
N TYR A 34 -9.53 5.72 -5.56
CA TYR A 34 -8.84 4.76 -4.73
C TYR A 34 -8.92 5.19 -3.26
N GLN A 35 -9.23 4.24 -2.40
CA GLN A 35 -9.26 4.43 -0.95
C GLN A 35 -8.59 3.26 -0.28
N ALA A 36 -7.82 3.51 0.77
CA ALA A 36 -7.26 2.45 1.57
C ALA A 36 -7.14 2.84 3.05
N LEU A 37 -7.50 1.90 3.92
CA LEU A 37 -7.09 1.85 5.31
C LEU A 37 -6.10 0.70 5.45
N ILE A 38 -4.93 0.96 6.02
CA ILE A 38 -3.90 -0.05 6.23
C ILE A 38 -3.42 0.02 7.67
N LEU A 39 -3.58 -1.08 8.39
CA LEU A 39 -3.04 -1.31 9.73
C LEU A 39 -1.88 -2.31 9.61
N PRO A 40 -0.61 -1.85 9.60
CA PRO A 40 0.53 -2.67 9.18
C PRO A 40 1.05 -3.64 10.25
N ASN A 41 0.65 -3.45 11.50
CA ASN A 41 1.19 -4.21 12.63
C ASN A 41 0.07 -4.56 13.63
N LEU A 42 -0.62 -5.66 13.37
CA LEU A 42 -1.59 -6.24 14.29
C LEU A 42 -1.00 -7.45 15.00
N PRO A 43 -1.49 -7.78 16.20
CA PRO A 43 -1.09 -9.01 16.88
C PRO A 43 -1.48 -10.25 16.08
N GLU A 44 -0.84 -11.37 16.38
CA GLU A 44 -1.24 -12.67 15.86
C GLU A 44 -2.72 -12.96 16.15
N PRO A 45 -3.41 -13.60 15.20
CA PRO A 45 -2.90 -14.19 13.95
C PRO A 45 -2.96 -13.23 12.74
N PHE A 46 -3.37 -12.00 12.92
CA PHE A 46 -3.72 -11.10 11.81
C PHE A 46 -2.50 -10.46 11.14
N HIS A 47 -1.48 -10.06 11.89
CA HIS A 47 -0.28 -9.34 11.48
C HIS A 47 -0.52 -8.00 10.78
N TYR A 48 -1.53 -7.89 9.94
CA TYR A 48 -2.02 -6.67 9.32
C TYR A 48 -3.54 -6.77 9.08
N LEU A 49 -4.16 -5.63 8.86
CA LEU A 49 -5.49 -5.53 8.26
C LEU A 49 -5.45 -4.43 7.21
N ASN A 50 -6.01 -4.70 6.05
CA ASN A 50 -6.26 -3.66 5.06
C ASN A 50 -7.69 -3.69 4.58
N PHE A 51 -8.18 -2.50 4.23
CA PHE A 51 -9.32 -2.27 3.36
C PHE A 51 -8.80 -1.45 2.18
N ILE A 52 -8.99 -1.93 0.96
CA ILE A 52 -8.61 -1.22 -0.26
C ILE A 52 -9.78 -1.26 -1.21
N SER A 53 -10.22 -0.09 -1.69
CA SER A 53 -11.20 0.01 -2.77
C SER A 53 -10.62 0.72 -3.97
N LEU A 54 -10.95 0.24 -5.16
CA LEU A 54 -10.67 0.88 -6.43
C LEU A 54 -11.96 0.96 -7.23
N ILE A 55 -12.46 2.17 -7.45
CA ILE A 55 -13.66 2.46 -8.24
C ILE A 55 -13.20 2.94 -9.61
N GLY A 56 -13.66 2.27 -10.66
CA GLY A 56 -13.12 2.41 -12.00
C GLY A 56 -11.74 1.77 -12.14
N GLN A 57 -11.47 1.12 -13.27
CA GLN A 57 -10.19 0.48 -13.55
C GLN A 57 -9.51 1.18 -14.72
N PRO A 58 -8.45 1.98 -14.51
CA PRO A 58 -7.69 2.56 -15.61
C PRO A 58 -6.92 1.45 -16.34
N ARG A 59 -6.70 1.64 -17.64
CA ARG A 59 -5.88 0.72 -18.45
C ARG A 59 -4.38 0.90 -18.20
N ILE A 60 -4.01 0.94 -16.92
CA ILE A 60 -2.63 1.00 -16.46
C ILE A 60 -2.25 -0.42 -16.00
N PRO A 61 -1.15 -1.02 -16.45
CA PRO A 61 -0.85 -2.44 -16.17
C PRO A 61 -0.93 -2.82 -14.69
N ILE A 62 -0.41 -1.99 -13.80
CA ILE A 62 -0.47 -2.25 -12.35
C ILE A 62 -1.87 -2.06 -11.75
N CYS A 63 -2.77 -1.31 -12.40
CA CYS A 63 -4.11 -1.03 -11.87
C CYS A 63 -5.21 -1.89 -12.51
N TYR A 64 -4.95 -2.48 -13.69
CA TYR A 64 -5.97 -3.19 -14.46
C TYR A 64 -6.06 -4.67 -14.08
N ASN A 65 -7.20 -5.08 -13.59
CA ASN A 65 -7.50 -6.48 -13.29
C ASN A 65 -8.70 -6.97 -14.12
N ALA A 66 -8.41 -7.59 -15.27
CA ALA A 66 -9.44 -8.09 -16.18
C ALA A 66 -10.37 -9.11 -15.51
N SER A 67 -9.89 -9.91 -14.55
CA SER A 67 -10.68 -10.90 -13.84
C SER A 67 -11.72 -10.32 -12.88
N ALA A 68 -11.57 -9.03 -12.53
CA ALA A 68 -12.47 -8.33 -11.63
C ALA A 68 -13.53 -7.48 -12.36
N VAL A 69 -13.43 -7.32 -13.68
CA VAL A 69 -14.39 -6.51 -14.45
C VAL A 69 -15.75 -7.20 -14.47
N THR A 70 -16.77 -6.49 -13.95
CA THR A 70 -18.16 -6.98 -13.87
C THR A 70 -18.95 -6.65 -15.13
N THR A 71 -19.01 -5.38 -15.50
CA THR A 71 -19.73 -4.86 -16.68
C THR A 71 -18.77 -4.16 -17.61
N THR A 72 -18.21 -3.05 -17.21
CA THR A 72 -17.14 -2.31 -17.90
C THR A 72 -16.06 -1.91 -16.91
N ALA A 73 -14.85 -1.64 -17.41
CA ALA A 73 -13.73 -1.22 -16.54
C ALA A 73 -14.07 0.02 -15.70
N ILE A 74 -14.81 0.98 -16.26
CA ILE A 74 -15.21 2.22 -15.56
C ILE A 74 -16.33 1.97 -14.55
N ASP A 75 -17.21 1.03 -14.82
CA ASP A 75 -18.33 0.68 -13.94
C ASP A 75 -17.96 -0.38 -12.91
N THR A 76 -16.72 -0.81 -12.86
CA THR A 76 -16.26 -1.81 -11.89
C THR A 76 -15.70 -1.12 -10.65
N ALA A 77 -16.25 -1.47 -9.49
CA ALA A 77 -15.66 -1.19 -8.19
C ALA A 77 -15.13 -2.48 -7.59
N THR A 78 -13.92 -2.48 -7.07
CA THR A 78 -13.31 -3.62 -6.37
C THR A 78 -13.03 -3.27 -4.93
N VAL A 79 -13.24 -4.23 -4.03
CA VAL A 79 -12.90 -4.13 -2.62
C VAL A 79 -12.06 -5.33 -2.22
N LEU A 80 -10.90 -5.07 -1.64
CA LEU A 80 -10.04 -6.06 -1.00
C LEU A 80 -9.97 -5.77 0.49
N VAL A 81 -10.47 -6.69 1.30
CA VAL A 81 -10.20 -6.69 2.74
C VAL A 81 -9.40 -7.93 3.06
N SER A 82 -8.24 -7.78 3.66
CA SER A 82 -7.37 -8.92 3.94
C SER A 82 -6.52 -8.74 5.20
N SER A 83 -6.08 -9.87 5.69
CA SER A 83 -5.08 -9.99 6.75
C SER A 83 -4.19 -11.21 6.49
N SER A 84 -3.22 -11.48 7.34
CA SER A 84 -2.32 -12.65 7.21
C SER A 84 -3.06 -13.99 7.32
N VAL A 85 -4.25 -14.03 7.92
CA VAL A 85 -5.04 -15.26 8.08
C VAL A 85 -5.47 -15.80 6.74
N ALA A 86 -5.35 -17.11 6.54
CA ALA A 86 -5.42 -17.77 5.24
C ALA A 86 -6.77 -17.65 4.52
N THR A 87 -7.87 -17.56 5.23
CA THR A 87 -9.24 -17.56 4.67
C THR A 87 -9.79 -16.17 4.39
N VAL A 88 -9.07 -15.12 4.79
CA VAL A 88 -9.49 -13.74 4.62
C VAL A 88 -8.71 -13.10 3.47
N GLY A 89 -9.37 -12.34 2.63
CA GLY A 89 -8.73 -11.64 1.53
C GLY A 89 -9.35 -11.96 0.19
N HIS A 90 -10.65 -12.10 0.16
CA HIS A 90 -11.35 -12.22 -1.10
C HIS A 90 -11.56 -10.85 -1.72
N LEU A 91 -11.03 -10.69 -2.92
CA LEU A 91 -11.39 -9.61 -3.80
C LEU A 91 -12.88 -9.73 -4.15
N LYS A 92 -13.65 -8.71 -3.83
CA LYS A 92 -15.04 -8.56 -4.28
C LYS A 92 -15.11 -7.51 -5.39
N SER A 93 -15.95 -7.77 -6.38
CA SER A 93 -16.15 -6.88 -7.53
C SER A 93 -17.64 -6.56 -7.67
N TYR A 94 -17.93 -5.31 -7.94
CA TYR A 94 -19.28 -4.76 -8.02
C TYR A 94 -19.47 -3.91 -9.27
N SER A 95 -20.69 -3.80 -9.77
CA SER A 95 -21.09 -2.69 -10.63
C SER A 95 -21.18 -1.43 -9.78
N ALA A 96 -20.37 -0.44 -10.09
CA ALA A 96 -20.34 0.83 -9.36
C ALA A 96 -21.67 1.58 -9.42
N LYS A 97 -22.45 1.40 -10.51
CA LYS A 97 -23.74 2.05 -10.72
C LYS A 97 -24.91 1.33 -10.07
N GLU A 98 -24.90 0.00 -10.08
CA GLU A 98 -26.06 -0.81 -9.68
C GLU A 98 -25.94 -1.34 -8.25
N GLN A 99 -24.72 -1.53 -7.76
CA GLN A 99 -24.43 -2.23 -6.51
C GLN A 99 -23.72 -1.37 -5.47
N CYS A 100 -23.41 -0.13 -5.80
CA CYS A 100 -22.70 0.77 -4.89
C CYS A 100 -23.39 2.11 -4.77
N GLN A 101 -23.18 2.76 -3.63
CA GLN A 101 -23.57 4.14 -3.42
C GLN A 101 -22.35 4.94 -2.95
N PHE A 102 -22.08 6.08 -3.63
CA PHE A 102 -20.95 6.93 -3.33
C PHE A 102 -21.37 8.38 -3.17
N ASP A 103 -21.10 8.94 -2.01
CA ASP A 103 -21.26 10.36 -1.72
C ASP A 103 -20.03 10.88 -0.97
N VAL A 104 -19.95 12.18 -0.69
CA VAL A 104 -18.82 12.80 0.01
C VAL A 104 -18.66 12.32 1.45
N ASP A 105 -19.76 11.89 2.07
CA ASP A 105 -19.83 11.44 3.46
C ASP A 105 -20.04 9.92 3.58
N CYS A 106 -20.30 9.21 2.47
CA CYS A 106 -20.65 7.79 2.52
C CYS A 106 -20.18 7.03 1.28
N TYR A 107 -19.56 5.88 1.52
CA TYR A 107 -19.23 4.90 0.49
C TYR A 107 -19.77 3.54 0.90
N GLN A 108 -20.66 2.99 0.11
CA GLN A 108 -21.30 1.70 0.37
C GLN A 108 -21.11 0.76 -0.84
N PHE A 109 -20.66 -0.46 -0.57
CA PHE A 109 -20.46 -1.54 -1.55
C PHE A 109 -21.41 -2.69 -1.17
N LEU A 110 -22.60 -2.73 -1.79
CA LEU A 110 -23.75 -3.50 -1.30
C LEU A 110 -24.02 -3.24 0.19
N ASP A 111 -24.46 -4.25 0.91
CA ASP A 111 -24.62 -4.23 2.37
C ASP A 111 -23.38 -4.83 3.09
N ILE A 112 -22.24 -4.95 2.38
CA ILE A 112 -21.07 -5.64 2.89
C ILE A 112 -20.06 -4.68 3.47
N ASP A 113 -19.59 -3.72 2.66
CA ASP A 113 -18.59 -2.76 3.09
C ASP A 113 -19.16 -1.34 3.09
N HIS A 114 -18.97 -0.63 4.18
CA HIS A 114 -19.48 0.72 4.37
C HIS A 114 -18.42 1.61 5.02
N ILE A 115 -18.20 2.79 4.44
CA ILE A 115 -17.34 3.83 4.99
C ILE A 115 -18.20 5.07 5.22
N GLN A 116 -18.27 5.53 6.45
CA GLN A 116 -18.84 6.83 6.81
C GLN A 116 -17.69 7.81 6.99
N VAL A 117 -17.82 8.99 6.39
CA VAL A 117 -16.83 10.07 6.44
C VAL A 117 -17.39 11.20 7.28
N ASP A 118 -16.72 11.51 8.37
CA ASP A 118 -16.99 12.65 9.26
C ASP A 118 -15.65 13.25 9.67
N ALA A 119 -14.93 13.79 8.67
CA ALA A 119 -13.55 14.24 8.85
C ALA A 119 -13.37 15.18 10.05
N PRO A 120 -12.41 14.93 10.96
CA PRO A 120 -11.27 14.02 10.82
C PRO A 120 -11.53 12.57 11.23
N ASN A 121 -12.77 12.20 11.53
CA ASN A 121 -13.16 10.86 11.94
C ASN A 121 -13.75 10.11 10.75
N TYR A 122 -13.51 8.81 10.72
CA TYR A 122 -14.08 7.90 9.73
C TYR A 122 -14.54 6.64 10.44
N TYR A 123 -15.55 5.99 9.88
CA TYR A 123 -16.05 4.72 10.39
C TYR A 123 -16.05 3.71 9.25
N PHE A 124 -15.41 2.59 9.48
CA PHE A 124 -15.43 1.48 8.55
C PHE A 124 -16.18 0.31 9.16
N LYS A 125 -17.16 -0.19 8.42
CA LYS A 125 -17.93 -1.37 8.78
C LYS A 125 -17.88 -2.38 7.64
N ARG A 126 -17.57 -3.62 8.00
CA ARG A 126 -17.71 -4.78 7.12
C ARG A 126 -18.61 -5.83 7.76
N SER A 127 -19.58 -6.30 6.99
CA SER A 127 -20.50 -7.38 7.37
C SER A 127 -20.33 -8.55 6.41
N ASP A 128 -19.52 -9.53 6.82
CA ASP A 128 -19.22 -10.73 6.02
C ASP A 128 -19.10 -11.93 6.97
N ASP A 129 -19.50 -13.12 6.53
CA ASP A 129 -19.56 -14.32 7.38
C ASP A 129 -18.18 -14.80 7.87
N GLU A 130 -17.13 -14.54 7.09
CA GLU A 130 -15.77 -14.95 7.44
C GLU A 130 -15.06 -13.90 8.30
N LEU A 131 -15.20 -12.62 7.92
CA LEU A 131 -14.59 -11.49 8.60
C LEU A 131 -15.57 -10.34 8.64
N SER A 132 -16.02 -9.96 9.81
CA SER A 132 -16.71 -8.70 10.04
C SER A 132 -15.88 -7.78 10.93
N CYS A 133 -16.03 -6.48 10.77
CA CYS A 133 -15.40 -5.50 11.64
C CYS A 133 -16.20 -4.20 11.70
N GLU A 134 -16.06 -3.51 12.82
CA GLU A 134 -16.51 -2.13 13.01
C GLU A 134 -15.35 -1.34 13.61
N LEU A 135 -14.79 -0.41 12.82
CA LEU A 135 -13.61 0.36 13.17
C LEU A 135 -13.91 1.84 13.15
N LYS A 136 -13.56 2.53 14.20
CA LYS A 136 -13.47 3.98 14.25
C LYS A 136 -12.04 4.38 13.92
N ILE A 137 -11.90 5.34 13.02
CA ILE A 137 -10.63 5.81 12.48
C ILE A 137 -10.52 7.29 12.81
N ASN A 138 -9.54 7.65 13.62
CA ASN A 138 -9.25 9.03 13.97
C ASN A 138 -7.95 9.43 13.25
N THR A 139 -8.03 10.38 12.33
CA THR A 139 -6.84 10.86 11.61
C THR A 139 -6.07 11.86 12.46
N PHE A 140 -4.75 11.83 12.35
CA PHE A 140 -3.92 12.87 12.93
C PHE A 140 -4.12 14.18 12.16
N ALA A 141 -4.06 15.31 12.86
CA ALA A 141 -4.43 16.63 12.33
C ALA A 141 -3.52 17.12 11.17
N GLU A 142 -2.44 16.43 10.88
CA GLU A 142 -1.51 16.77 9.82
C GLU A 142 -1.71 15.85 8.62
N VAL A 143 -2.11 16.46 7.50
CA VAL A 143 -2.09 15.79 6.20
C VAL A 143 -0.64 15.77 5.74
N GLU A 144 -0.01 14.62 5.82
CA GLU A 144 1.43 14.50 5.61
C GLU A 144 1.83 14.57 4.14
N ASN A 145 0.90 14.31 3.21
CA ASN A 145 1.12 14.56 1.78
C ASN A 145 -0.19 14.80 1.05
N HIS A 146 -0.39 15.99 0.61
CA HIS A 146 -1.43 16.34 -0.34
C HIS A 146 -0.75 16.78 -1.64
N SER A 147 -0.77 15.93 -2.65
CA SER A 147 -0.22 16.24 -3.95
C SER A 147 -1.33 16.29 -5.00
N ALA A 148 -1.60 17.48 -5.54
CA ALA A 148 -2.27 17.57 -6.83
C ALA A 148 -1.21 17.40 -7.91
N LEU A 149 -1.37 16.44 -8.79
CA LEU A 149 -0.53 16.36 -9.98
C LEU A 149 -0.77 17.61 -10.82
N GLN A 150 0.31 18.15 -11.42
CA GLN A 150 0.20 19.27 -12.34
C GLN A 150 -0.93 19.00 -13.35
N TRP A 151 -1.74 20.02 -13.66
CA TRP A 151 -2.88 19.97 -14.57
C TRP A 151 -4.21 19.47 -13.97
N GLY A 152 -4.30 19.21 -12.66
CA GLY A 152 -5.56 18.78 -12.04
C GLY A 152 -6.07 17.42 -12.52
N VAL A 153 -5.19 16.54 -13.01
CA VAL A 153 -5.56 15.23 -13.54
C VAL A 153 -5.67 14.16 -12.48
N ALA A 154 -5.07 14.37 -11.30
CA ALA A 154 -5.20 13.51 -10.15
C ALA A 154 -4.96 14.28 -8.84
N ASP A 155 -5.66 13.86 -7.80
CA ASP A 155 -5.44 14.28 -6.41
C ASP A 155 -5.07 13.05 -5.60
N TYR A 156 -4.17 13.22 -4.64
CA TYR A 156 -3.75 12.15 -3.75
C TYR A 156 -3.42 12.74 -2.38
N TRP A 157 -3.89 12.09 -1.33
CA TRP A 157 -3.46 12.36 0.03
C TRP A 157 -3.41 11.08 0.86
N TYR A 158 -2.64 11.10 1.89
CA TYR A 158 -2.67 10.11 2.94
C TYR A 158 -2.32 10.78 4.29
N THR A 159 -2.77 10.15 5.36
CA THR A 159 -2.50 10.59 6.72
C THR A 159 -2.37 9.39 7.63
N ARG A 160 -1.60 9.54 8.68
CA ARG A 160 -1.58 8.57 9.78
C ARG A 160 -2.92 8.60 10.50
N CYS A 161 -3.30 7.48 11.06
CA CYS A 161 -4.54 7.37 11.82
C CYS A 161 -4.39 6.39 12.99
N GLN A 162 -5.20 6.62 14.01
CA GLN A 162 -5.46 5.68 15.09
C GLN A 162 -6.79 4.98 14.82
N CYS A 163 -6.79 3.65 14.86
CA CYS A 163 -7.99 2.83 14.70
C CYS A 163 -8.30 2.10 15.98
N GLU A 164 -9.58 2.11 16.35
CA GLU A 164 -10.12 1.35 17.47
C GLU A 164 -11.42 0.65 17.05
N GLY A 165 -11.71 -0.51 17.60
CA GLY A 165 -12.95 -1.22 17.32
C GLY A 165 -12.88 -2.72 17.51
N GLU A 166 -13.83 -3.42 16.89
CA GLU A 166 -13.96 -4.87 16.99
C GLU A 166 -13.80 -5.53 15.62
N LEU A 167 -13.06 -6.62 15.59
CA LEU A 167 -12.94 -7.52 14.46
C LEU A 167 -13.46 -8.90 14.88
N VAL A 168 -14.35 -9.47 14.08
CA VAL A 168 -14.87 -10.83 14.29
C VAL A 168 -14.36 -11.73 13.18
N TYR A 169 -13.59 -12.74 13.54
CA TYR A 169 -13.06 -13.74 12.63
C TYR A 169 -13.41 -15.14 13.13
N LYS A 170 -14.05 -15.94 12.28
CA LYS A 170 -14.54 -17.29 12.65
C LYS A 170 -15.35 -17.30 13.95
N LYS A 171 -16.24 -16.31 14.11
CA LYS A 171 -17.10 -16.11 15.29
C LYS A 171 -16.36 -15.73 16.59
N GLN A 172 -15.06 -15.54 16.54
CA GLN A 172 -14.25 -15.05 17.65
C GLN A 172 -14.07 -13.53 17.52
N LYS A 173 -14.27 -12.82 18.63
CA LYS A 173 -14.14 -11.35 18.71
C LYS A 173 -12.71 -10.97 19.13
N TYR A 174 -12.18 -9.96 18.48
CA TYR A 174 -10.87 -9.37 18.76
C TYR A 174 -11.02 -7.87 18.87
N GLN A 175 -10.51 -7.28 19.92
CA GLN A 175 -10.42 -5.82 20.04
C GLN A 175 -9.22 -5.34 19.24
N ILE A 176 -9.42 -4.32 18.45
CA ILE A 176 -8.40 -3.68 17.63
C ILE A 176 -8.13 -2.31 18.21
N GLU A 177 -6.87 -2.06 18.51
CA GLU A 177 -6.33 -0.74 18.79
C GLU A 177 -4.97 -0.69 18.09
N ALA A 178 -4.89 0.07 17.00
CA ALA A 178 -3.70 0.08 16.15
C ALA A 178 -3.56 1.38 15.39
N GLN A 179 -2.33 1.72 15.09
CA GLN A 179 -2.01 2.81 14.19
C GLN A 179 -1.88 2.31 12.74
N GLY A 180 -2.17 3.19 11.81
CA GLY A 180 -2.10 2.88 10.40
C GLY A 180 -2.09 4.12 9.53
N VAL A 181 -2.44 3.90 8.26
CA VAL A 181 -2.52 4.95 7.24
C VAL A 181 -3.87 4.89 6.55
N LEU A 182 -4.50 6.06 6.47
CA LEU A 182 -5.68 6.29 5.64
C LEU A 182 -5.24 7.00 4.36
N LYS A 183 -5.64 6.48 3.20
CA LYS A 183 -5.26 6.99 1.88
C LYS A 183 -6.48 7.27 1.03
N TYR A 184 -6.34 8.27 0.19
CA TYR A 184 -7.32 8.58 -0.85
C TYR A 184 -6.60 9.09 -2.11
N ALA A 185 -7.10 8.66 -3.26
CA ALA A 185 -6.71 9.23 -4.55
C ALA A 185 -7.91 9.29 -5.49
N ARG A 186 -7.94 10.29 -6.36
CA ARG A 186 -8.83 10.31 -7.51
C ARG A 186 -8.07 10.73 -8.75
N ALA A 187 -8.48 10.21 -9.90
CA ALA A 187 -7.83 10.54 -11.16
C ALA A 187 -8.84 10.61 -12.31
N VAL A 188 -8.50 11.37 -13.33
CA VAL A 188 -9.18 11.29 -14.61
C VAL A 188 -8.84 9.95 -15.27
N TYR A 189 -9.79 9.43 -16.06
CA TYR A 189 -9.53 8.22 -16.82
C TYR A 189 -8.55 8.51 -17.96
N LEU A 190 -7.28 8.12 -17.75
CA LEU A 190 -6.26 8.23 -18.78
C LEU A 190 -6.15 6.91 -19.56
N PRO A 191 -5.97 6.96 -20.90
CA PRO A 191 -6.02 5.76 -21.72
C PRO A 191 -4.88 4.80 -21.49
N PHE A 192 -3.68 5.28 -21.15
CA PHE A 192 -2.52 4.45 -20.88
C PHE A 192 -1.40 5.21 -20.18
N ILE A 193 -0.86 4.62 -19.12
CA ILE A 193 0.39 5.04 -18.48
C ILE A 193 1.25 3.78 -18.29
N ALA A 194 2.52 3.84 -18.67
CA ALA A 194 3.41 2.68 -18.69
C ALA A 194 3.99 2.31 -17.31
N PHE A 195 3.14 2.24 -16.29
CA PHE A 195 3.53 1.74 -14.97
C PHE A 195 3.36 0.23 -14.93
N HIS A 196 4.46 -0.49 -14.67
CA HIS A 196 4.48 -1.94 -14.73
C HIS A 196 4.95 -2.61 -13.43
N PHE A 197 5.61 -1.87 -12.56
CA PHE A 197 6.01 -2.34 -11.23
C PHE A 197 5.63 -1.33 -10.17
N PHE A 198 5.12 -1.83 -9.07
CA PHE A 198 4.81 -1.03 -7.90
C PHE A 198 5.06 -1.86 -6.64
N THR A 199 5.72 -1.25 -5.67
CA THR A 199 5.74 -1.74 -4.29
C THR A 199 5.54 -0.58 -3.33
N TYR A 200 4.78 -0.85 -2.29
CA TYR A 200 4.51 0.05 -1.20
C TYR A 200 4.58 -0.74 0.09
N GLN A 201 5.36 -0.27 1.03
CA GLN A 201 5.57 -0.96 2.28
C GLN A 201 5.44 0.01 3.44
N ILE A 202 4.87 -0.45 4.53
CA ILE A 202 4.73 0.31 5.78
C ILE A 202 5.28 -0.53 6.91
N ILE A 203 6.11 0.09 7.74
CA ILE A 203 6.54 -0.45 9.02
C ILE A 203 6.23 0.56 10.12
N GLN A 204 5.66 0.07 11.20
CA GLN A 204 5.43 0.82 12.44
C GLN A 204 6.50 0.38 13.44
N ILE A 205 7.45 1.25 13.74
CA ILE A 205 8.53 0.96 14.68
C ILE A 205 7.99 1.03 16.12
N HIS A 206 7.37 2.17 16.44
CA HIS A 206 6.64 2.43 17.69
C HIS A 206 5.57 3.49 17.43
N ALA A 207 4.77 3.85 18.43
CA ALA A 207 3.62 4.73 18.26
C ALA A 207 3.95 6.05 17.55
N GLU A 208 5.16 6.57 17.73
CA GLU A 208 5.57 7.88 17.18
C GLU A 208 6.39 7.79 15.89
N LEU A 209 6.79 6.58 15.43
CA LEU A 209 7.69 6.38 14.31
C LEU A 209 7.15 5.38 13.31
N GLN A 210 6.80 5.87 12.13
CA GLN A 210 6.37 5.06 10.99
C GLN A 210 7.29 5.30 9.79
N ILE A 211 7.54 4.27 9.01
CA ILE A 211 8.32 4.38 7.78
C ILE A 211 7.50 3.85 6.61
N ILE A 212 7.48 4.62 5.53
CA ILE A 212 6.82 4.29 4.27
C ILE A 212 7.88 4.19 3.18
N LEU A 213 7.82 3.11 2.43
CA LEU A 213 8.76 2.79 1.36
C LEU A 213 7.95 2.59 0.07
N THR A 214 8.29 3.32 -0.98
CA THR A 214 7.52 3.29 -2.24
C THR A 214 8.46 3.25 -3.44
N GLU A 215 8.17 2.37 -4.39
CA GLU A 215 8.84 2.37 -5.69
C GLU A 215 7.89 2.06 -6.83
N LEU A 216 8.10 2.76 -7.94
CA LEU A 216 7.36 2.63 -9.19
C LEU A 216 8.35 2.52 -10.35
N ARG A 217 8.17 1.52 -11.24
CA ARG A 217 9.01 1.34 -12.43
C ARG A 217 8.18 1.14 -13.69
N ASN A 218 8.80 1.46 -14.82
CA ASN A 218 8.24 1.16 -16.13
C ASN A 218 8.55 -0.28 -16.59
N GLN A 219 8.11 -0.65 -17.79
CA GLN A 219 8.32 -1.98 -18.37
C GLN A 219 9.79 -2.35 -18.61
N TRP A 220 10.68 -1.36 -18.75
CA TRP A 220 12.11 -1.55 -18.94
C TRP A 220 12.92 -1.54 -17.64
N ASN A 221 12.24 -1.62 -16.50
CA ASN A 221 12.85 -1.59 -15.17
C ASN A 221 13.46 -0.23 -14.77
N GLN A 222 13.14 0.85 -15.49
CA GLN A 222 13.59 2.17 -15.09
C GLN A 222 12.75 2.69 -13.94
N ILE A 223 13.40 3.22 -12.92
CA ILE A 223 12.75 3.82 -11.76
C ILE A 223 12.08 5.12 -12.21
N ILE A 224 10.77 5.22 -12.03
CA ILE A 224 9.99 6.42 -12.26
C ILE A 224 9.88 7.23 -10.97
N PHE A 225 9.71 6.52 -9.86
CA PHE A 225 9.59 7.08 -8.53
C PHE A 225 10.16 6.12 -7.51
N THR A 226 10.92 6.63 -6.55
CA THR A 226 11.37 5.88 -5.38
C THR A 226 11.44 6.82 -4.18
N ARG A 227 11.07 6.32 -3.00
CA ARG A 227 11.07 7.11 -1.78
C ARG A 227 11.13 6.22 -0.55
N ILE A 228 11.94 6.66 0.41
CA ILE A 228 11.84 6.29 1.82
C ILE A 228 11.37 7.51 2.57
N GLU A 229 10.28 7.38 3.30
CA GLU A 229 9.69 8.43 4.10
C GLU A 229 9.62 7.99 5.55
N ILE A 230 10.23 8.76 6.43
CA ILE A 230 10.28 8.50 7.87
C ILE A 230 9.45 9.56 8.56
N GLN A 231 8.38 9.14 9.19
CA GLN A 231 7.38 9.99 9.80
C GLN A 231 7.50 9.90 11.32
N HIS A 232 7.73 11.04 11.95
CA HIS A 232 7.72 11.20 13.39
C HIS A 232 6.51 12.03 13.82
N ASP A 233 5.97 11.76 15.01
CA ASP A 233 5.02 12.66 15.63
C ASP A 233 5.71 14.00 15.94
N GLN A 234 5.01 15.10 15.66
CA GLN A 234 5.45 16.47 15.97
C GLN A 234 6.76 16.91 15.28
N GLN A 235 7.28 16.17 14.33
CA GLN A 235 8.45 16.55 13.55
C GLN A 235 8.16 16.44 12.05
N PRO A 236 8.79 17.29 11.21
CA PRO A 236 8.71 17.13 9.77
C PRO A 236 9.20 15.75 9.31
N SER A 237 8.51 15.15 8.35
CA SER A 237 8.92 13.88 7.77
C SER A 237 10.30 13.98 7.09
N ILE A 238 11.15 12.98 7.30
CA ILE A 238 12.43 12.86 6.59
C ILE A 238 12.16 12.10 5.28
N LEU A 239 12.59 12.69 4.16
CA LEU A 239 12.36 12.15 2.83
C LEU A 239 13.68 11.83 2.12
N TYR A 240 13.91 10.56 1.80
CA TYR A 240 14.96 10.13 0.90
C TYR A 240 14.34 9.73 -0.44
N ASN A 241 14.68 10.45 -1.50
CA ASN A 241 14.14 10.24 -2.85
C ASN A 241 15.23 10.17 -3.94
N GLN A 242 16.51 10.31 -3.55
CA GLN A 242 17.70 10.12 -4.37
C GLN A 242 18.59 9.10 -3.68
N ASN A 243 19.43 8.39 -4.45
CA ASN A 243 20.32 7.34 -3.94
C ASN A 243 19.60 6.26 -3.11
N VAL A 244 18.32 6.04 -3.41
CA VAL A 244 17.49 4.99 -2.83
C VAL A 244 17.43 3.83 -3.80
N SER A 245 17.64 2.63 -3.32
CA SER A 245 17.46 1.40 -4.09
C SER A 245 16.51 0.43 -3.40
N PHE A 246 15.73 -0.28 -4.22
CA PHE A 246 14.97 -1.45 -3.85
C PHE A 246 15.42 -2.63 -4.70
N ASP A 247 15.86 -3.69 -4.06
CA ASP A 247 16.34 -4.90 -4.70
C ASP A 247 15.64 -6.13 -4.14
N VAL A 248 15.10 -6.96 -5.03
CA VAL A 248 14.57 -8.28 -4.66
C VAL A 248 15.71 -9.28 -4.73
N MET A 249 16.03 -9.89 -3.60
CA MET A 249 17.14 -10.83 -3.45
C MET A 249 16.73 -12.26 -3.77
N ARG A 250 15.51 -12.63 -3.35
CA ARG A 250 14.92 -13.94 -3.63
C ARG A 250 13.44 -13.79 -3.98
N VAL A 251 12.95 -14.68 -4.81
CA VAL A 251 11.55 -14.74 -5.23
C VAL A 251 10.93 -16.08 -4.87
N TYR A 252 9.60 -16.09 -4.69
CA TYR A 252 8.83 -17.33 -4.68
C TYR A 252 8.76 -17.92 -6.09
N PRO A 253 8.44 -19.21 -6.23
CA PRO A 253 8.12 -19.82 -7.52
C PRO A 253 7.10 -18.96 -8.26
N LYS A 254 7.21 -18.96 -9.59
CA LYS A 254 6.30 -18.22 -10.47
C LYS A 254 4.84 -18.58 -10.19
N VAL A 255 4.03 -17.56 -9.90
CA VAL A 255 2.58 -17.70 -9.76
C VAL A 255 1.87 -17.18 -11.00
N ARG A 256 0.78 -17.84 -11.38
CA ARG A 256 -0.15 -17.31 -12.38
C ARG A 256 -1.26 -16.59 -11.64
N THR A 257 -1.38 -15.28 -11.86
CA THR A 257 -2.40 -14.47 -11.25
C THR A 257 -3.79 -14.78 -11.81
N PRO A 258 -4.88 -14.51 -11.07
CA PRO A 258 -6.25 -14.69 -11.57
C PRO A 258 -6.54 -13.93 -12.88
N ASN A 259 -5.92 -12.78 -13.11
CA ASN A 259 -6.03 -12.01 -14.36
C ASN A 259 -5.11 -12.53 -15.49
N GLY A 260 -4.48 -13.70 -15.32
CA GLY A 260 -3.71 -14.40 -16.35
C GLY A 260 -2.25 -13.97 -16.51
N CYS A 261 -1.76 -13.03 -15.72
CA CYS A 261 -0.35 -12.63 -15.73
C CYS A 261 0.53 -13.65 -14.99
N ASN A 262 1.81 -13.70 -15.34
CA ASN A 262 2.80 -14.42 -14.56
C ASN A 262 3.55 -13.43 -13.67
N MET A 263 3.73 -13.77 -12.39
CA MET A 263 4.40 -12.92 -11.43
C MET A 263 5.35 -13.71 -10.53
N TYR A 264 6.49 -13.10 -10.19
CA TYR A 264 7.40 -13.60 -9.17
C TYR A 264 7.28 -12.69 -7.93
N LEU A 265 6.72 -13.22 -6.86
CA LEU A 265 6.55 -12.46 -5.62
C LEU A 265 7.86 -12.40 -4.84
N ALA A 266 8.17 -11.24 -4.29
CA ALA A 266 9.37 -11.04 -3.49
C ALA A 266 9.32 -11.93 -2.24
N ARG A 267 10.36 -12.76 -2.04
CA ARG A 267 10.57 -13.55 -0.83
C ARG A 267 11.49 -12.85 0.14
N GLU A 268 12.60 -12.31 -0.37
CA GLU A 268 13.57 -11.52 0.37
C GLU A 268 13.92 -10.28 -0.45
N PHE A 269 14.03 -9.14 0.20
CA PHE A 269 14.30 -7.87 -0.45
C PHE A 269 15.08 -6.93 0.46
N ILE A 270 15.71 -5.91 -0.17
CA ILE A 270 16.49 -4.89 0.52
C ILE A 270 16.04 -3.52 0.03
N TRP A 271 15.84 -2.60 0.98
CA TRP A 271 15.82 -1.17 0.74
C TRP A 271 17.09 -0.55 1.28
N GLN A 272 17.69 0.38 0.55
CA GLN A 272 18.91 1.04 0.96
C GLN A 272 18.89 2.52 0.55
N TYR A 273 19.36 3.37 1.44
CA TYR A 273 19.73 4.75 1.10
C TYR A 273 21.19 4.98 1.47
N GLN A 274 21.91 5.62 0.54
CA GLN A 274 23.33 5.97 0.69
C GLN A 274 23.52 7.48 0.62
N ASP A 275 24.33 8.01 1.55
CA ASP A 275 24.83 9.37 1.51
C ASP A 275 26.35 9.30 1.26
N GLY A 276 26.77 9.65 0.03
CA GLY A 276 28.12 9.36 -0.47
C GLY A 276 28.43 7.85 -0.42
N ASP A 277 29.47 7.48 0.29
CA ASP A 277 29.88 6.08 0.47
C ASP A 277 29.27 5.42 1.72
N GLN A 278 28.49 6.16 2.51
CA GLN A 278 27.93 5.67 3.76
C GLN A 278 26.49 5.18 3.57
N ILE A 279 26.21 3.97 4.06
CA ILE A 279 24.83 3.47 4.19
C ILE A 279 24.21 4.09 5.44
N VAL A 280 23.19 4.92 5.24
CA VAL A 280 22.45 5.61 6.31
C VAL A 280 21.20 4.85 6.72
N PHE A 281 20.57 4.21 5.73
CA PHE A 281 19.38 3.40 5.93
C PHE A 281 19.50 2.09 5.18
N GLN A 282 19.23 0.98 5.84
CA GLN A 282 19.17 -0.34 5.20
C GLN A 282 18.12 -1.21 5.88
N LEU A 283 17.13 -1.65 5.12
CA LEU A 283 16.08 -2.56 5.57
C LEU A 283 16.18 -3.87 4.81
N HIS A 284 16.30 -4.97 5.53
CA HIS A 284 16.16 -6.33 5.02
C HIS A 284 14.77 -6.84 5.35
N GLY A 285 13.98 -7.17 4.33
CA GLY A 285 12.64 -7.70 4.45
C GLY A 285 12.58 -9.16 4.04
N GLN A 286 11.84 -9.95 4.80
CA GLN A 286 11.52 -11.36 4.51
C GLN A 286 10.01 -11.55 4.56
N SER A 287 9.40 -11.84 3.41
CA SER A 287 7.96 -12.10 3.32
C SER A 287 7.55 -13.30 4.19
N ARG A 288 6.39 -13.21 4.81
CA ARG A 288 5.75 -14.33 5.55
C ARG A 288 5.10 -15.35 4.63
N GLY A 289 5.00 -15.08 3.30
CA GLY A 289 4.36 -15.94 2.33
C GLY A 289 2.83 -15.86 2.33
N ASP A 290 2.26 -14.90 3.01
CA ASP A 290 0.83 -14.69 3.21
C ASP A 290 0.18 -13.79 2.15
N TYR A 291 0.74 -13.76 0.96
CA TYR A 291 0.26 -12.94 -0.14
C TYR A 291 -1.19 -13.21 -0.54
N LYS A 292 -1.99 -12.14 -0.65
CA LYS A 292 -3.39 -12.15 -1.10
C LYS A 292 -3.51 -11.35 -2.39
N PHE A 293 -4.07 -11.97 -3.42
CA PHE A 293 -4.36 -11.28 -4.68
C PHE A 293 -5.58 -10.37 -4.55
N GLY A 294 -5.55 -9.21 -5.23
CA GLY A 294 -6.70 -8.32 -5.33
C GLY A 294 -6.36 -6.84 -5.18
N LEU A 295 -5.10 -6.49 -4.88
CA LEU A 295 -4.65 -5.12 -5.07
C LEU A 295 -4.52 -4.87 -6.58
N ALA A 296 -5.61 -4.44 -7.22
CA ALA A 296 -5.65 -4.25 -8.67
C ALA A 296 -5.07 -5.48 -9.41
N ALA A 297 -3.90 -5.37 -10.07
CA ALA A 297 -3.24 -6.48 -10.75
C ALA A 297 -2.31 -7.31 -9.85
N GLY A 298 -2.19 -7.01 -8.57
CA GLY A 298 -1.15 -7.58 -7.71
C GLY A 298 -1.62 -8.08 -6.36
N TYR A 299 -0.70 -8.08 -5.44
CA TYR A 299 -0.80 -8.74 -4.14
C TYR A 299 -0.54 -7.78 -2.98
N VAL A 300 -1.12 -8.12 -1.84
CA VAL A 300 -0.77 -7.57 -0.52
C VAL A 300 -0.28 -8.70 0.38
N GLY A 301 0.51 -8.38 1.39
CA GLY A 301 0.99 -9.36 2.36
C GLY A 301 1.76 -8.72 3.50
N SER A 302 2.38 -9.55 4.33
CA SER A 302 3.23 -9.10 5.41
C SER A 302 4.65 -9.65 5.31
N PHE A 303 5.55 -8.99 6.02
CA PHE A 303 6.95 -9.38 6.08
C PHE A 303 7.56 -9.10 7.46
N ASN A 304 8.60 -9.83 7.80
CA ASN A 304 9.48 -9.51 8.92
C ASN A 304 10.63 -8.65 8.39
N TYR A 305 11.14 -7.74 9.21
CA TYR A 305 12.25 -6.89 8.82
C TYR A 305 13.33 -6.81 9.90
N GLN A 306 14.56 -6.50 9.42
CA GLN A 306 15.64 -5.92 10.19
C GLN A 306 16.00 -4.60 9.51
N LEU A 307 16.00 -3.53 10.27
CA LEU A 307 16.31 -2.18 9.82
C LEU A 307 17.52 -1.64 10.58
N PHE A 308 18.52 -1.18 9.83
CA PHE A 308 19.59 -0.32 10.32
C PHE A 308 19.31 1.11 9.87
N TRP A 309 19.21 2.03 10.83
CA TRP A 309 19.02 3.45 10.57
C TRP A 309 19.53 4.27 11.75
N ASN A 310 20.27 5.37 11.47
CA ASN A 310 20.87 6.25 12.48
C ASN A 310 21.73 5.51 13.53
N ASN A 311 22.51 4.53 13.10
CA ASN A 311 23.34 3.67 13.97
C ASN A 311 22.54 2.80 14.97
N GLU A 312 21.24 2.71 14.77
CA GLU A 312 20.36 1.85 15.56
C GLU A 312 19.83 0.70 14.72
N THR A 313 19.47 -0.39 15.37
CA THR A 313 18.89 -1.56 14.72
C THR A 313 17.50 -1.82 15.27
N TYR A 314 16.52 -1.93 14.38
CA TYR A 314 15.14 -2.24 14.67
C TYR A 314 14.75 -3.55 14.01
N GLN A 315 13.79 -4.26 14.62
CA GLN A 315 13.22 -5.46 14.02
C GLN A 315 11.71 -5.50 14.30
N GLY A 316 10.96 -6.12 13.41
CA GLY A 316 9.52 -6.21 13.56
C GLY A 316 8.83 -6.79 12.34
N SER A 317 7.56 -6.46 12.21
CA SER A 317 6.70 -6.83 11.10
C SER A 317 6.24 -5.60 10.34
N GLY A 318 5.98 -5.76 9.05
CA GLY A 318 5.43 -4.72 8.19
C GLY A 318 4.42 -5.28 7.19
N TYR A 319 3.73 -4.36 6.54
CA TYR A 319 2.78 -4.62 5.45
C TYR A 319 3.42 -4.29 4.10
N CYS A 320 3.11 -5.06 3.07
CA CYS A 320 3.57 -4.78 1.72
C CYS A 320 2.45 -4.92 0.67
N GLU A 321 2.52 -4.04 -0.33
CA GLU A 321 1.85 -4.10 -1.60
C GLU A 321 2.89 -4.43 -2.68
N TYR A 322 2.58 -5.36 -3.58
CA TYR A 322 3.54 -5.81 -4.59
C TYR A 322 2.83 -6.16 -5.90
N ILE A 323 3.18 -5.45 -6.96
CA ILE A 323 2.66 -5.63 -8.31
C ILE A 323 3.82 -5.65 -9.29
N ASP A 324 4.02 -6.74 -10.02
CA ASP A 324 5.07 -6.85 -11.04
C ASP A 324 4.52 -7.38 -12.36
N CYS A 325 4.09 -6.45 -13.21
CA CYS A 325 3.59 -6.71 -14.57
C CYS A 325 4.67 -6.53 -15.64
N ARG A 326 5.95 -6.42 -15.26
CA ARG A 326 7.03 -6.24 -16.22
C ARG A 326 7.30 -7.53 -17.00
N PRO A 327 7.69 -7.43 -18.27
CA PRO A 327 8.18 -8.58 -19.04
C PRO A 327 9.55 -9.07 -18.53
N LEU A 328 10.36 -8.17 -17.97
CA LEU A 328 11.66 -8.50 -17.34
C LEU A 328 11.44 -8.69 -15.84
N HIS A 329 11.36 -9.93 -15.42
CA HIS A 329 11.16 -10.27 -14.02
C HIS A 329 12.46 -10.22 -13.21
N TRP A 330 12.31 -10.12 -11.89
CA TRP A 330 13.41 -10.32 -10.96
C TRP A 330 13.98 -11.73 -11.13
N GLN A 331 15.31 -11.82 -11.12
CA GLN A 331 16.03 -13.09 -11.04
C GLN A 331 16.64 -13.18 -9.63
N GLU A 332 16.71 -14.38 -9.09
CA GLU A 332 17.46 -14.60 -7.86
C GLU A 332 18.91 -14.17 -8.08
N LYS A 333 19.38 -13.23 -7.29
CA LYS A 333 20.79 -12.91 -7.26
C LYS A 333 21.51 -14.09 -6.62
N ASN A 334 22.27 -14.84 -7.41
CA ASN A 334 23.18 -15.85 -6.87
C ASN A 334 24.26 -15.12 -6.07
N LYS A 335 23.95 -14.74 -4.79
CA LYS A 335 24.98 -14.56 -3.77
C LYS A 335 24.50 -13.90 -2.49
N THR A 336 24.43 -14.74 -1.53
CA THR A 336 24.45 -14.44 -0.11
C THR A 336 25.84 -13.94 0.37
N GLU A 337 26.91 -14.16 -0.38
CA GLU A 337 28.29 -14.03 0.12
C GLU A 337 28.86 -12.61 0.14
N GLN A 338 28.40 -11.67 -0.68
CA GLN A 338 29.02 -10.34 -0.74
C GLN A 338 28.34 -9.26 0.11
N ILE A 339 27.12 -9.51 0.60
CA ILE A 339 26.36 -8.53 1.39
C ILE A 339 26.52 -8.80 2.89
N ILE A 340 26.61 -10.05 3.28
CA ILE A 340 26.75 -10.46 4.70
C ILE A 340 28.08 -9.98 5.31
N ASP A 341 29.14 -9.98 4.53
CA ASP A 341 30.48 -9.53 4.99
C ASP A 341 30.60 -8.01 5.19
N LYS A 342 29.63 -7.23 4.74
CA LYS A 342 29.61 -5.77 4.90
C LYS A 342 28.72 -5.27 6.04
N ILE A 343 28.00 -6.14 6.70
CA ILE A 343 27.11 -5.77 7.83
C ILE A 343 27.81 -6.18 9.14
N PRO A 344 28.31 -5.24 9.94
CA PRO A 344 28.76 -5.56 11.27
C PRO A 344 27.52 -6.04 12.07
N HIS A 345 27.52 -7.29 12.53
CA HIS A 345 26.50 -7.91 13.40
C HIS A 345 25.25 -8.54 12.75
N PHE A 346 25.32 -9.02 11.51
CA PHE A 346 24.26 -9.87 10.97
C PHE A 346 24.30 -11.28 11.58
N GLN A 347 23.34 -11.64 12.43
CA GLN A 347 23.07 -13.03 12.80
C GLN A 347 21.95 -13.59 11.91
N PRO A 348 22.23 -14.57 11.04
CA PRO A 348 21.17 -15.21 10.27
C PRO A 348 20.25 -15.99 11.20
N TYR A 349 18.95 -15.76 11.09
CA TYR A 349 17.96 -16.59 11.75
C TYR A 349 18.04 -18.02 11.19
N LEU A 350 18.73 -18.91 11.90
CA LEU A 350 18.60 -20.34 11.70
C LEU A 350 17.25 -20.75 12.28
N CYS A 351 16.27 -21.01 11.42
CA CYS A 351 15.08 -21.75 11.80
C CYS A 351 15.55 -23.08 12.43
N LYS A 352 15.45 -23.21 13.73
CA LYS A 352 15.51 -24.52 14.38
C LYS A 352 14.30 -25.31 13.87
N LYS A 353 14.61 -26.47 13.29
CA LYS A 353 13.65 -27.49 12.85
C LYS A 353 12.78 -27.96 13.99
#